data_fb0ed6f9e7c99d9a8b59586d0f250b2f
#
_entry.id   fb0ed6f9e7c99d9a8b59586d0f250b2f
#
_cell.length_a   1.000
_cell.length_b   1.000
_cell.length_c   1.000
_cell.angle_alpha   90.00
_cell.angle_beta   90.00
_cell.angle_gamma   90.00
#
_symmetry.space_group_name_H-M   'P 1'
#
loop_
_entity.id
_entity.type
_entity.pdbx_description
1 polymer ?
#
loop_
_entity_poly.entity_id
_entity_poly.type
_entity_poly.pdbx_seq_one_letter_code
_entity_poly.pdbx_strand_id
1 'polypeptide(L)'
;RDRLPFIKKEEIEIYPDTTVWIKDFNYSYNEPMHNDYFSHPAYQDYPVVGISWKQAVAFCNWRTHYKNSYQKEKNKPLVNNFRLPTEAEWEYAARGGIPAGTYPWGSPYLLNDRGCFLANFKPLRGDYSSDQAMYAVEAKSFLPNDYNLYNMSGNVSEWTESSYDPGAYEYVSSLNPNMSLNSEKRKVVRGGSWKDVAYF
;
A
#
# COMPACT_ATOMS: atom_id res chain seq x y z
N ARG A 1 -6.96 41.36 -8.40
CA ARG A 1 -8.19 40.53 -8.27
C ARG A 1 -7.72 39.13 -7.86
N ASP A 2 -7.73 38.85 -6.58
CA ASP A 2 -7.43 37.55 -6.00
C ASP A 2 -8.50 36.55 -6.45
N ARG A 3 -8.14 35.65 -7.34
CA ARG A 3 -9.00 34.51 -7.67
C ARG A 3 -8.98 33.58 -6.47
N LEU A 4 -10.08 33.56 -5.72
CA LEU A 4 -10.30 32.50 -4.72
C LEU A 4 -10.11 31.14 -5.39
N PRO A 5 -9.40 30.19 -4.76
CA PRO A 5 -9.21 28.88 -5.34
C PRO A 5 -10.59 28.23 -5.57
N PHE A 6 -10.78 27.70 -6.76
CA PHE A 6 -12.02 27.03 -7.12
C PHE A 6 -12.11 25.72 -6.31
N ILE A 7 -12.99 25.69 -5.31
CA ILE A 7 -13.21 24.49 -4.51
C ILE A 7 -14.13 23.55 -5.29
N LYS A 8 -13.56 22.49 -5.84
CA LYS A 8 -14.34 21.40 -6.45
C LYS A 8 -14.81 20.47 -5.34
N LYS A 9 -16.12 20.35 -5.15
CA LYS A 9 -16.70 19.31 -4.31
C LYS A 9 -16.86 18.04 -5.15
N GLU A 10 -16.37 16.94 -4.66
CA GLU A 10 -16.52 15.61 -5.26
C GLU A 10 -17.08 14.67 -4.21
N GLU A 11 -18.15 13.95 -4.54
CA GLU A 11 -18.64 12.86 -3.71
C GLU A 11 -17.86 11.60 -4.04
N ILE A 12 -17.32 10.94 -3.01
CA ILE A 12 -16.53 9.73 -3.15
C ILE A 12 -17.21 8.65 -2.32
N GLU A 13 -17.55 7.54 -2.97
CA GLU A 13 -17.95 6.34 -2.25
C GLU A 13 -16.73 5.81 -1.48
N ILE A 14 -16.86 5.71 -0.15
CA ILE A 14 -15.74 5.35 0.73
C ILE A 14 -15.65 3.84 1.00
N TYR A 15 -16.73 3.09 0.74
CA TYR A 15 -16.73 1.64 0.97
C TYR A 15 -15.90 0.92 -0.10
N PRO A 16 -15.04 -0.05 0.27
CA PRO A 16 -14.24 -0.78 -0.71
C PRO A 16 -15.11 -1.61 -1.66
N ASP A 17 -14.59 -1.94 -2.84
CA ASP A 17 -15.20 -2.95 -3.71
C ASP A 17 -15.06 -4.33 -3.07
N THR A 18 -16.13 -4.82 -2.46
CA THR A 18 -16.16 -6.13 -1.78
C THR A 18 -16.14 -7.31 -2.73
N THR A 19 -16.28 -7.07 -4.03
CA THR A 19 -16.30 -8.13 -5.06
C THR A 19 -14.91 -8.51 -5.57
N VAL A 20 -13.85 -7.88 -5.05
CA VAL A 20 -12.47 -8.12 -5.53
C VAL A 20 -12.04 -9.58 -5.39
N TRP A 21 -12.39 -10.23 -4.27
CA TRP A 21 -12.07 -11.64 -4.06
C TRP A 21 -12.85 -12.56 -5.00
N ILE A 22 -14.10 -12.26 -5.28
CA ILE A 22 -14.93 -13.02 -6.24
C ILE A 22 -14.35 -12.88 -7.66
N LYS A 23 -13.90 -11.68 -8.04
CA LYS A 23 -13.28 -11.43 -9.35
C LYS A 23 -11.95 -12.17 -9.51
N ASP A 24 -11.17 -12.27 -8.43
CA ASP A 24 -9.89 -12.96 -8.43
C ASP A 24 -10.03 -14.50 -8.44
N PHE A 25 -11.10 -15.02 -7.84
CA PHE A 25 -11.34 -16.45 -7.64
C PHE A 25 -12.71 -16.89 -8.15
N ASN A 26 -12.98 -16.70 -9.43
CA ASN A 26 -14.29 -16.97 -10.08
C ASN A 26 -14.82 -18.39 -9.89
N TYR A 27 -13.96 -19.36 -9.58
CA TYR A 27 -14.31 -20.77 -9.45
C TYR A 27 -14.20 -21.29 -8.01
N SER A 28 -13.87 -20.46 -7.06
CA SER A 28 -13.68 -20.85 -5.65
C SER A 28 -14.94 -20.59 -4.84
N TYR A 29 -15.91 -21.47 -4.99
CA TYR A 29 -17.16 -21.40 -4.21
C TYR A 29 -16.87 -21.68 -2.73
N ASN A 30 -17.49 -20.91 -1.85
CA ASN A 30 -17.35 -21.00 -0.38
C ASN A 30 -15.98 -20.62 0.20
N GLU A 31 -15.16 -19.88 -0.54
CA GLU A 31 -13.95 -19.29 0.06
C GLU A 31 -14.35 -18.26 1.12
N PRO A 32 -13.83 -18.36 2.36
CA PRO A 32 -14.16 -17.42 3.43
C PRO A 32 -13.88 -15.97 3.07
N MET A 33 -12.83 -15.69 2.30
CA MET A 33 -12.49 -14.35 1.85
C MET A 33 -13.54 -13.71 0.94
N HIS A 34 -14.34 -14.50 0.20
CA HIS A 34 -15.40 -13.96 -0.64
C HIS A 34 -16.51 -13.30 0.17
N ASN A 35 -16.89 -13.90 1.29
CA ASN A 35 -18.05 -13.50 2.07
C ASN A 35 -17.66 -12.68 3.30
N ASP A 36 -16.54 -13.00 3.92
CA ASP A 36 -16.25 -12.62 5.29
C ASP A 36 -15.11 -11.59 5.42
N TYR A 37 -14.29 -11.39 4.37
CA TYR A 37 -13.08 -10.55 4.45
C TYR A 37 -13.34 -9.14 4.99
N PHE A 38 -14.44 -8.52 4.59
CA PHE A 38 -14.78 -7.15 4.97
C PHE A 38 -15.66 -7.04 6.23
N SER A 39 -16.13 -8.17 6.76
CA SER A 39 -17.13 -8.18 7.84
C SER A 39 -16.73 -8.99 9.06
N HIS A 40 -15.95 -10.05 8.88
CA HIS A 40 -15.63 -10.96 9.97
C HIS A 40 -14.41 -10.51 10.77
N PRO A 41 -14.46 -10.57 12.12
CA PRO A 41 -13.36 -10.14 13.01
C PRO A 41 -12.01 -10.83 12.76
N ALA A 42 -12.00 -12.03 12.18
CA ALA A 42 -10.76 -12.73 11.83
C ALA A 42 -9.89 -11.97 10.84
N TYR A 43 -10.47 -11.05 10.05
CA TYR A 43 -9.74 -10.27 9.05
C TYR A 43 -9.48 -8.81 9.49
N GLN A 44 -9.76 -8.46 10.74
CA GLN A 44 -9.63 -7.07 11.22
C GLN A 44 -8.20 -6.51 11.11
N ASP A 45 -7.18 -7.37 11.20
CA ASP A 45 -5.76 -7.02 11.10
C ASP A 45 -5.18 -7.23 9.70
N TYR A 46 -6.02 -7.61 8.74
CA TYR A 46 -5.65 -7.75 7.33
C TYR A 46 -5.68 -6.39 6.60
N PRO A 47 -4.91 -6.24 5.50
CA PRO A 47 -4.92 -5.00 4.74
C PRO A 47 -6.28 -4.77 4.07
N VAL A 48 -6.73 -3.52 4.03
CA VAL A 48 -7.90 -3.18 3.22
C VAL A 48 -7.57 -3.29 1.73
N VAL A 49 -8.38 -4.05 0.99
CA VAL A 49 -8.28 -4.24 -0.46
C VAL A 49 -9.50 -3.67 -1.17
N GLY A 50 -9.48 -3.60 -2.50
CA GLY A 50 -10.62 -3.09 -3.27
C GLY A 50 -10.83 -1.58 -3.16
N ILE A 51 -9.80 -0.82 -2.81
CA ILE A 51 -9.88 0.65 -2.71
C ILE A 51 -9.22 1.31 -3.92
N SER A 52 -9.86 2.35 -4.43
CA SER A 52 -9.29 3.23 -5.44
C SER A 52 -8.32 4.24 -4.82
N TRP A 53 -7.46 4.83 -5.65
CA TRP A 53 -6.57 5.92 -5.23
C TRP A 53 -7.33 7.10 -4.62
N LYS A 54 -8.49 7.46 -5.17
CA LYS A 54 -9.34 8.55 -4.64
C LYS A 54 -9.86 8.23 -3.24
N GLN A 55 -10.26 7.00 -2.97
CA GLN A 55 -10.69 6.56 -1.65
C GLN A 55 -9.52 6.62 -0.64
N ALA A 56 -8.33 6.20 -1.04
CA ALA A 56 -7.14 6.29 -0.21
C ALA A 56 -6.78 7.74 0.15
N VAL A 57 -6.87 8.67 -0.81
CA VAL A 57 -6.68 10.12 -0.57
C VAL A 57 -7.78 10.67 0.35
N ALA A 58 -9.04 10.30 0.12
CA ALA A 58 -10.16 10.72 0.97
C ALA A 58 -9.97 10.23 2.43
N PHE A 59 -9.48 9.01 2.61
CA PHE A 59 -9.12 8.49 3.94
C PHE A 59 -8.01 9.33 4.61
N CYS A 60 -6.97 9.71 3.88
CA CYS A 60 -5.92 10.58 4.43
C CYS A 60 -6.48 11.92 4.91
N ASN A 61 -7.36 12.53 4.12
CA ASN A 61 -8.02 13.79 4.48
C ASN A 61 -8.92 13.61 5.73
N TRP A 62 -9.74 12.57 5.75
CA TRP A 62 -10.56 12.24 6.92
C TRP A 62 -9.70 12.03 8.17
N ARG A 63 -8.63 11.24 8.07
CA ARG A 63 -7.70 10.98 9.17
C ARG A 63 -7.07 12.27 9.71
N THR A 64 -6.73 13.20 8.83
CA THR A 64 -6.21 14.53 9.21
C THR A 64 -7.23 15.29 10.06
N HIS A 65 -8.46 15.39 9.58
CA HIS A 65 -9.52 16.09 10.29
C HIS A 65 -9.84 15.42 11.63
N TYR A 66 -10.01 14.12 11.65
CA TYR A 66 -10.29 13.35 12.85
C TYR A 66 -9.19 13.52 13.91
N LYS A 67 -7.91 13.37 13.51
CA LYS A 67 -6.78 13.54 14.42
C LYS A 67 -6.70 14.96 14.96
N ASN A 68 -6.86 15.95 14.12
CA ASN A 68 -6.76 17.36 14.51
C ASN A 68 -7.93 17.81 15.37
N SER A 69 -9.13 17.29 15.18
CA SER A 69 -10.27 17.51 16.10
C SER A 69 -9.95 16.98 17.50
N TYR A 70 -9.47 15.74 17.59
CA TYR A 70 -9.03 15.17 18.87
C TYR A 70 -7.89 15.99 19.54
N GLN A 71 -6.91 16.45 18.76
CA GLN A 71 -5.81 17.26 19.29
C GLN A 71 -6.33 18.60 19.85
N LYS A 72 -7.26 19.26 19.16
CA LYS A 72 -7.92 20.49 19.63
C LYS A 72 -8.64 20.27 20.95
N GLU A 73 -9.45 19.22 21.08
CA GLU A 73 -10.16 18.87 22.31
C GLU A 73 -9.21 18.64 23.50
N LYS A 74 -8.00 18.14 23.24
CA LYS A 74 -6.98 17.87 24.25
C LYS A 74 -5.98 19.00 24.43
N ASN A 75 -6.18 20.17 23.79
CA ASN A 75 -5.24 21.30 23.80
C ASN A 75 -3.81 20.90 23.41
N LYS A 76 -3.66 19.97 22.43
CA LYS A 76 -2.38 19.50 21.90
C LYS A 76 -2.07 20.15 20.55
N PRO A 77 -0.80 20.26 20.17
CA PRO A 77 -0.41 20.74 18.84
C PRO A 77 -1.08 19.94 17.73
N LEU A 78 -1.46 20.64 16.65
CA LEU A 78 -2.02 20.00 15.47
C LEU A 78 -0.93 19.21 14.73
N VAL A 79 -1.33 18.12 14.08
CA VAL A 79 -0.44 17.35 13.20
C VAL A 79 -0.56 17.86 11.77
N ASN A 80 0.50 17.65 10.98
CA ASN A 80 0.50 17.88 9.55
C ASN A 80 -0.54 17.00 8.84
N ASN A 81 -0.95 17.39 7.66
CA ASN A 81 -1.89 16.61 6.86
C ASN A 81 -1.33 15.23 6.53
N PHE A 82 -2.12 14.20 6.77
CA PHE A 82 -1.84 12.87 6.25
C PHE A 82 -2.04 12.88 4.73
N ARG A 83 -1.17 12.21 4.03
CA ARG A 83 -1.23 12.01 2.58
C ARG A 83 -0.62 10.65 2.21
N LEU A 84 -0.83 10.22 0.99
CA LEU A 84 -0.08 9.12 0.45
C LEU A 84 1.41 9.50 0.31
N PRO A 85 2.35 8.56 0.44
CA PRO A 85 3.75 8.83 0.15
C PRO A 85 3.94 9.05 -1.35
N THR A 86 4.93 9.85 -1.73
CA THR A 86 5.43 9.82 -3.10
C THR A 86 6.12 8.48 -3.37
N GLU A 87 6.33 8.14 -4.63
CA GLU A 87 7.05 6.91 -5.00
C GLU A 87 8.44 6.85 -4.35
N ALA A 88 9.17 7.95 -4.37
CA ALA A 88 10.50 8.03 -3.77
C ALA A 88 10.47 7.91 -2.23
N GLU A 89 9.49 8.52 -1.57
CA GLU A 89 9.31 8.37 -0.12
C GLU A 89 8.97 6.93 0.24
N TRP A 90 8.11 6.29 -0.55
CA TRP A 90 7.76 4.89 -0.35
C TRP A 90 9.00 3.99 -0.48
N GLU A 91 9.79 4.18 -1.53
CA GLU A 91 11.04 3.40 -1.76
C GLU A 91 12.06 3.64 -0.64
N TYR A 92 12.25 4.90 -0.21
CA TYR A 92 13.11 5.21 0.92
C TYR A 92 12.66 4.50 2.19
N ALA A 93 11.35 4.52 2.46
CA ALA A 93 10.76 3.84 3.61
C ALA A 93 10.93 2.31 3.52
N ALA A 94 10.72 1.73 2.33
CA ALA A 94 10.86 0.30 2.10
C ALA A 94 12.30 -0.18 2.31
N ARG A 95 13.30 0.60 1.90
CA ARG A 95 14.73 0.27 2.09
C ARG A 95 15.15 0.24 3.55
N GLY A 96 14.40 0.85 4.47
CA GLY A 96 14.68 0.79 5.91
C GLY A 96 16.04 1.35 6.30
N GLY A 97 16.65 2.26 5.49
CA GLY A 97 17.99 2.79 5.74
C GLY A 97 19.13 1.95 5.13
N ILE A 98 18.85 0.86 4.44
CA ILE A 98 19.85 0.00 3.80
C ILE A 98 20.17 0.55 2.39
N PRO A 99 21.39 1.09 2.16
CA PRO A 99 21.76 1.61 0.84
C PRO A 99 21.77 0.49 -0.21
N ALA A 100 21.12 0.73 -1.35
CA ALA A 100 21.07 -0.20 -2.48
C ALA A 100 20.55 -1.62 -2.16
N GLY A 101 19.82 -1.79 -1.05
CA GLY A 101 19.17 -3.07 -0.73
C GLY A 101 18.15 -3.45 -1.80
N THR A 102 18.19 -4.71 -2.25
CA THR A 102 17.23 -5.23 -3.23
C THR A 102 15.85 -5.39 -2.59
N TYR A 103 15.82 -5.87 -1.37
CA TYR A 103 14.61 -6.06 -0.57
C TYR A 103 14.68 -5.31 0.76
N PRO A 104 13.56 -5.13 1.46
CA PRO A 104 13.50 -4.43 2.75
C PRO A 104 14.42 -4.98 3.85
N TRP A 105 14.80 -6.23 3.75
CA TRP A 105 15.73 -6.91 4.67
C TRP A 105 17.20 -6.87 4.21
N GLY A 106 17.51 -6.18 3.09
CA GLY A 106 18.86 -5.93 2.59
C GLY A 106 19.52 -7.08 1.81
N SER A 107 19.19 -8.32 2.11
CA SER A 107 19.68 -9.48 1.38
C SER A 107 19.03 -9.60 0.00
N PRO A 108 19.75 -10.08 -1.04
CA PRO A 108 19.14 -10.40 -2.34
C PRO A 108 18.36 -11.73 -2.34
N TYR A 109 18.38 -12.46 -1.25
CA TYR A 109 17.71 -13.75 -1.13
C TYR A 109 16.29 -13.58 -0.56
N LEU A 110 15.38 -14.43 -1.03
CA LEU A 110 13.97 -14.46 -0.61
C LEU A 110 13.75 -15.29 0.66
N LEU A 111 14.74 -16.13 0.99
CA LEU A 111 14.72 -17.05 2.12
C LEU A 111 15.74 -16.62 3.16
N ASN A 112 15.42 -16.82 4.41
CA ASN A 112 16.38 -16.72 5.49
C ASN A 112 17.25 -18.00 5.60
N ASP A 113 18.23 -18.00 6.51
CA ASP A 113 19.16 -19.12 6.74
C ASP A 113 18.45 -20.43 7.17
N ARG A 114 17.19 -20.35 7.57
CA ARG A 114 16.36 -21.51 7.94
C ARG A 114 15.49 -22.01 6.79
N GLY A 115 15.60 -21.40 5.60
CA GLY A 115 14.79 -21.73 4.44
C GLY A 115 13.35 -21.20 4.49
N CYS A 116 13.03 -20.25 5.38
CA CYS A 116 11.71 -19.63 5.44
C CYS A 116 11.67 -18.38 4.55
N PHE A 117 10.57 -18.19 3.82
CA PHE A 117 10.34 -16.99 3.04
C PHE A 117 10.21 -15.75 3.92
N LEU A 118 10.69 -14.62 3.41
CA LEU A 118 10.75 -13.34 4.12
C LEU A 118 9.62 -12.39 3.76
N ALA A 119 8.79 -12.74 2.78
CA ALA A 119 7.64 -11.96 2.36
C ALA A 119 6.56 -12.85 1.73
N ASN A 120 5.34 -12.31 1.62
CA ASN A 120 4.21 -12.97 0.97
C ASN A 120 4.15 -12.56 -0.51
N PHE A 121 4.50 -13.45 -1.40
CA PHE A 121 4.45 -13.29 -2.85
C PHE A 121 4.21 -14.66 -3.50
N LYS A 122 4.00 -14.70 -4.81
CA LYS A 122 3.85 -15.96 -5.55
C LYS A 122 5.20 -16.68 -5.67
N PRO A 123 5.47 -17.72 -4.84
CA PRO A 123 6.83 -18.22 -4.71
C PRO A 123 7.26 -19.09 -5.90
N LEU A 124 6.57 -20.18 -6.15
CA LEU A 124 6.94 -21.14 -7.18
C LEU A 124 5.71 -21.64 -7.94
N ARG A 125 5.91 -22.02 -9.20
CA ARG A 125 4.85 -22.65 -10.00
C ARG A 125 4.48 -24.01 -9.40
N GLY A 126 3.20 -24.13 -8.98
CA GLY A 126 2.66 -25.37 -8.40
C GLY A 126 2.75 -25.48 -6.87
N ASP A 127 3.48 -24.56 -6.21
CA ASP A 127 3.52 -24.45 -4.75
C ASP A 127 3.34 -22.99 -4.33
N TYR A 128 2.10 -22.54 -4.35
CA TYR A 128 1.74 -21.15 -4.06
C TYR A 128 1.63 -20.84 -2.56
N SER A 129 1.75 -21.85 -1.72
CA SER A 129 1.67 -21.70 -0.27
C SER A 129 3.01 -21.93 0.44
N SER A 130 4.11 -22.03 -0.30
CA SER A 130 5.42 -22.31 0.28
C SER A 130 5.95 -21.17 1.16
N ASP A 131 5.44 -19.96 0.99
CA ASP A 131 5.66 -18.80 1.89
C ASP A 131 4.70 -18.80 3.10
N GLN A 132 3.91 -19.85 3.29
CA GLN A 132 2.89 -20.03 4.32
C GLN A 132 1.63 -19.18 4.11
N ALA A 133 1.45 -18.61 2.93
CA ALA A 133 0.28 -17.82 2.56
C ALA A 133 -0.17 -18.14 1.13
N MET A 134 -1.46 -18.36 0.93
CA MET A 134 -2.05 -18.47 -0.41
C MET A 134 -2.61 -17.14 -0.92
N TYR A 135 -2.92 -16.24 -0.01
CA TYR A 135 -3.61 -14.97 -0.25
C TYR A 135 -2.98 -13.87 0.60
N ALA A 136 -3.64 -12.70 0.66
CA ALA A 136 -3.22 -11.66 1.60
C ALA A 136 -3.22 -12.20 3.04
N VAL A 137 -2.27 -11.72 3.83
CA VAL A 137 -2.09 -12.07 5.24
C VAL A 137 -2.19 -10.83 6.11
N GLU A 138 -2.22 -11.03 7.42
CA GLU A 138 -2.24 -9.94 8.40
C GLU A 138 -1.10 -8.93 8.16
N ALA A 139 -1.36 -7.69 8.49
CA ALA A 139 -0.42 -6.58 8.27
C ALA A 139 0.95 -6.74 8.98
N LYS A 140 1.07 -7.66 9.91
CA LYS A 140 2.30 -7.90 10.68
C LYS A 140 2.78 -9.35 10.63
N SER A 141 2.46 -10.07 9.56
CA SER A 141 2.80 -11.51 9.45
C SER A 141 4.28 -11.79 9.24
N PHE A 142 5.03 -10.88 8.64
CA PHE A 142 6.46 -11.00 8.40
C PHE A 142 7.26 -10.01 9.24
N LEU A 143 8.58 -10.15 9.26
CA LEU A 143 9.44 -9.24 10.02
C LEU A 143 9.45 -7.85 9.39
N PRO A 144 9.45 -6.79 10.21
CA PRO A 144 9.54 -5.42 9.71
C PRO A 144 10.97 -5.11 9.24
N ASN A 145 11.09 -4.05 8.44
CA ASN A 145 12.38 -3.45 8.14
C ASN A 145 12.92 -2.62 9.33
N ASP A 146 14.11 -2.06 9.22
CA ASP A 146 14.75 -1.29 10.29
C ASP A 146 14.03 0.03 10.66
N TYR A 147 13.07 0.48 9.82
CA TYR A 147 12.14 1.57 10.16
C TYR A 147 10.84 1.07 10.82
N ASN A 148 10.78 -0.21 11.19
CA ASN A 148 9.60 -0.85 11.79
C ASN A 148 8.37 -0.83 10.87
N LEU A 149 8.58 -0.92 9.55
CA LEU A 149 7.54 -1.02 8.55
C LEU A 149 7.42 -2.47 8.07
N TYR A 150 6.18 -2.96 8.05
CA TYR A 150 5.86 -4.34 7.70
C TYR A 150 5.43 -4.44 6.23
N ASN A 151 5.62 -5.62 5.66
CA ASN A 151 5.12 -6.00 4.33
C ASN A 151 5.48 -5.01 3.21
N MET A 152 6.63 -4.33 3.33
CA MET A 152 7.14 -3.44 2.28
C MET A 152 7.54 -4.20 1.00
N SER A 153 7.44 -5.51 1.00
CA SER A 153 7.57 -6.38 -0.17
C SER A 153 6.48 -7.44 -0.10
N GLY A 154 5.66 -7.54 -1.13
CA GLY A 154 4.56 -8.51 -1.22
C GLY A 154 3.31 -8.14 -0.40
N ASN A 155 2.48 -9.11 -0.12
CA ASN A 155 1.16 -9.04 0.51
C ASN A 155 0.15 -8.30 -0.37
N VAL A 156 0.06 -6.96 -0.33
CA VAL A 156 -0.80 -6.16 -1.20
C VAL A 156 -0.05 -4.97 -1.76
N SER A 157 -0.33 -4.62 -3.02
CA SER A 157 0.24 -3.43 -3.64
C SER A 157 -0.31 -2.16 -3.01
N GLU A 158 0.54 -1.17 -2.80
CA GLU A 158 0.24 0.05 -2.08
C GLU A 158 0.20 1.27 -3.00
N TRP A 159 -0.81 2.11 -2.83
CA TRP A 159 -0.94 3.36 -3.57
C TRP A 159 0.10 4.39 -3.16
N THR A 160 0.70 5.05 -4.16
CA THR A 160 1.50 6.26 -3.95
C THR A 160 0.76 7.50 -4.48
N GLU A 161 1.25 8.69 -4.12
CA GLU A 161 0.74 9.95 -4.65
C GLU A 161 1.17 10.16 -6.11
N SER A 162 2.32 9.59 -6.50
CA SER A 162 2.96 9.83 -7.78
C SER A 162 2.15 9.32 -8.95
N SER A 163 2.15 10.09 -10.04
CA SER A 163 1.55 9.69 -11.31
C SER A 163 2.53 8.84 -12.10
N TYR A 164 2.04 7.82 -12.78
CA TYR A 164 2.85 6.97 -13.63
C TYR A 164 3.26 7.70 -14.90
N ASP A 165 4.56 7.75 -15.16
CA ASP A 165 5.15 8.20 -16.42
C ASP A 165 6.39 7.35 -16.71
N PRO A 166 6.48 6.69 -17.88
CA PRO A 166 7.60 5.81 -18.21
C PRO A 166 8.96 6.50 -18.22
N GLY A 167 9.00 7.81 -18.54
CA GLY A 167 10.22 8.61 -18.60
C GLY A 167 10.53 9.35 -17.29
N ALA A 168 9.73 9.15 -16.22
CA ALA A 168 9.86 9.94 -14.99
C ALA A 168 11.28 9.99 -14.44
N TYR A 169 11.99 8.88 -14.44
CA TYR A 169 13.36 8.80 -13.90
C TYR A 169 14.40 9.57 -14.71
N GLU A 170 14.10 9.94 -15.97
CA GLU A 170 15.04 10.67 -16.83
C GLU A 170 14.98 12.19 -16.61
N TYR A 171 13.84 12.73 -16.18
CA TYR A 171 13.64 14.18 -16.13
C TYR A 171 13.09 14.71 -14.78
N VAL A 172 12.77 13.84 -13.83
CA VAL A 172 12.35 14.28 -12.50
C VAL A 172 13.56 14.80 -11.71
N SER A 173 13.35 15.92 -11.01
CA SER A 173 14.39 16.51 -10.16
C SER A 173 14.81 15.55 -9.06
N SER A 174 16.12 15.36 -8.88
CA SER A 174 16.68 14.58 -7.78
C SER A 174 16.41 15.20 -6.40
N LEU A 175 16.11 16.51 -6.34
CA LEU A 175 15.78 17.19 -5.09
C LEU A 175 14.32 17.00 -4.67
N ASN A 176 13.43 16.75 -5.62
CA ASN A 176 12.02 16.47 -5.37
C ASN A 176 11.51 15.49 -6.43
N PRO A 177 11.83 14.22 -6.30
CA PRO A 177 11.50 13.21 -7.31
C PRO A 177 10.02 12.80 -7.22
N ASN A 178 9.11 13.73 -7.50
CA ASN A 178 7.69 13.47 -7.53
C ASN A 178 7.08 13.89 -8.87
N MET A 179 6.43 12.95 -9.53
CA MET A 179 5.59 13.20 -10.70
C MET A 179 4.16 13.50 -10.26
N SER A 180 3.93 14.76 -9.85
CA SER A 180 2.59 15.25 -9.55
C SER A 180 1.93 15.79 -10.82
N LEU A 181 1.46 14.90 -11.69
CA LEU A 181 0.63 15.25 -12.82
C LEU A 181 -0.86 15.01 -12.46
N ASN A 182 -1.75 15.80 -13.05
CA ASN A 182 -3.19 15.85 -12.80
C ASN A 182 -3.83 14.50 -12.45
N SER A 183 -4.86 14.56 -11.62
CA SER A 183 -5.59 13.46 -10.97
C SER A 183 -6.17 12.38 -11.89
N GLU A 184 -6.13 12.56 -13.20
CA GLU A 184 -6.72 11.63 -14.18
C GLU A 184 -5.72 10.62 -14.77
N LYS A 185 -4.41 10.76 -14.47
CA LYS A 185 -3.40 9.81 -14.94
C LYS A 185 -3.32 8.58 -14.05
N ARG A 186 -2.79 7.49 -14.61
CA ARG A 186 -2.45 6.29 -13.87
C ARG A 186 -1.57 6.66 -12.68
N LYS A 187 -1.80 6.03 -11.54
CA LYS A 187 -1.01 6.21 -10.32
C LYS A 187 -0.05 5.05 -10.12
N VAL A 188 1.09 5.36 -9.52
CA VAL A 188 2.08 4.35 -9.19
C VAL A 188 1.61 3.56 -7.97
N VAL A 189 1.72 2.24 -8.05
CA VAL A 189 1.64 1.33 -6.90
C VAL A 189 3.00 0.71 -6.64
N ARG A 190 3.29 0.38 -5.41
CA ARG A 190 4.56 -0.20 -4.97
C ARG A 190 4.35 -1.40 -4.06
N GLY A 191 5.43 -2.14 -3.78
CA GLY A 191 5.43 -3.29 -2.89
C GLY A 191 5.18 -4.63 -3.57
N GLY A 192 4.47 -4.65 -4.68
CA GLY A 192 3.96 -5.90 -5.26
C GLY A 192 2.90 -6.54 -4.38
N SER A 193 2.44 -7.71 -4.74
CA SER A 193 1.38 -8.42 -4.01
C SER A 193 1.64 -9.92 -3.93
N TRP A 194 0.82 -10.62 -3.15
CA TRP A 194 0.85 -12.08 -3.06
C TRP A 194 0.65 -12.79 -4.42
N LYS A 195 0.08 -12.10 -5.43
CA LYS A 195 -0.11 -12.60 -6.80
C LYS A 195 1.13 -12.47 -7.67
N ASP A 196 2.01 -11.55 -7.32
CA ASP A 196 3.17 -11.20 -8.13
C ASP A 196 4.37 -12.08 -7.77
N VAL A 197 5.22 -12.36 -8.75
CA VAL A 197 6.50 -12.99 -8.45
C VAL A 197 7.43 -12.00 -7.78
N ALA A 198 8.35 -12.48 -6.95
CA ALA A 198 9.25 -11.66 -6.13
C ALA A 198 10.12 -10.64 -6.90
N TYR A 199 10.03 -10.63 -8.21
CA TYR A 199 10.79 -9.74 -9.10
C TYR A 199 10.17 -8.35 -9.27
N PHE A 200 8.95 -8.13 -8.78
CA PHE A 200 8.21 -6.86 -8.95
C PHE A 200 8.22 -6.00 -7.67
#